data_65495b32436170b085a5ebbcc53a4ec3
#
_entry.id   65495b32436170b085a5ebbcc53a4ec3
#
_cell.length_a   1.000
_cell.length_b   1.000
_cell.length_c   1.000
_cell.angle_alpha   90.00
_cell.angle_beta   90.00
_cell.angle_gamma   90.00
#
_symmetry.space_group_name_H-M   'P 1'
#
loop_
_entity.id
_entity.type
_entity.pdbx_description
1 polymer ?
#
loop_
_entity_poly.entity_id
_entity_poly.type
_entity_poly.pdbx_seq_one_letter_code
_entity_poly.pdbx_strand_id
1 'polypeptide(L)'
;MRTFLLASLAAIALTGCLYRQPVYQGNLMEKTKVEQLQAGMSKEQVGQLIGLPSIQDPFHHNRWDYTSTERVGRTGKTQIKNFTVYFENDLVTKWDGNYFAEQDEQLAKNANKIFGQNLRKDKKKNGGGDSSDSGE
;
A
#
# COMPACT_ATOMS: atom_id res chain seq x y z
N MET A 1 -28.49 8.33 45.75
CA MET A 1 -27.01 8.37 45.52
C MET A 1 -26.50 7.26 44.59
N ARG A 2 -26.89 5.99 44.78
CA ARG A 2 -26.43 4.86 43.94
C ARG A 2 -26.82 5.01 42.45
N THR A 3 -28.00 5.52 42.15
CA THR A 3 -28.49 5.75 40.78
C THR A 3 -27.75 6.87 40.07
N PHE A 4 -27.34 7.92 40.76
CA PHE A 4 -26.53 9.01 40.20
C PHE A 4 -25.10 8.53 39.86
N LEU A 5 -24.53 7.66 40.67
CA LEU A 5 -23.20 7.05 40.44
C LEU A 5 -23.21 6.15 39.20
N LEU A 6 -24.24 5.34 39.02
CA LEU A 6 -24.42 4.49 37.86
C LEU A 6 -24.64 5.29 36.56
N ALA A 7 -25.44 6.37 36.64
CA ALA A 7 -25.68 7.25 35.52
C ALA A 7 -24.39 7.99 35.08
N SER A 8 -23.58 8.45 36.06
CA SER A 8 -22.29 9.08 35.77
C SER A 8 -21.29 8.12 35.13
N LEU A 9 -21.23 6.87 35.61
CA LEU A 9 -20.36 5.84 35.03
C LEU A 9 -20.79 5.47 33.60
N ALA A 10 -22.10 5.39 33.34
CA ALA A 10 -22.62 5.15 32.00
C ALA A 10 -22.32 6.31 31.04
N ALA A 11 -22.38 7.56 31.48
CA ALA A 11 -22.06 8.72 30.67
C ALA A 11 -20.57 8.76 30.26
N ILE A 12 -19.66 8.32 31.13
CA ILE A 12 -18.22 8.22 30.85
C ILE A 12 -17.95 7.10 29.84
N ALA A 13 -18.69 6.00 29.92
CA ALA A 13 -18.53 4.87 28.96
C ALA A 13 -19.00 5.21 27.55
N LEU A 14 -19.89 6.19 27.35
CA LEU A 14 -20.37 6.64 26.05
C LEU A 14 -19.43 7.63 25.33
N THR A 15 -18.40 8.15 25.99
CA THR A 15 -17.38 8.99 25.37
C THR A 15 -16.41 8.15 24.54
N GLY A 16 -16.93 7.32 23.63
CA GLY A 16 -16.13 6.58 22.67
C GLY A 16 -15.28 7.55 21.85
N CYS A 17 -13.96 7.43 21.94
CA CYS A 17 -13.04 8.18 21.10
C CYS A 17 -13.33 7.85 19.63
N LEU A 18 -13.94 8.78 18.91
CA LEU A 18 -14.12 8.71 17.47
C LEU A 18 -12.76 8.90 16.81
N TYR A 19 -11.94 7.84 16.85
CA TYR A 19 -10.66 7.80 16.13
C TYR A 19 -10.94 7.58 14.64
N ARG A 20 -10.66 8.59 13.83
CA ARG A 20 -10.78 8.50 12.38
C ARG A 20 -9.41 8.24 11.80
N GLN A 21 -9.22 7.07 11.24
CA GLN A 21 -7.96 6.71 10.58
C GLN A 21 -7.73 7.55 9.31
N PRO A 22 -6.47 7.87 9.00
CA PRO A 22 -6.13 8.42 7.69
C PRO A 22 -6.48 7.40 6.59
N VAL A 23 -6.98 7.90 5.48
CA VAL A 23 -7.36 7.08 4.32
C VAL A 23 -6.41 7.41 3.18
N TYR A 24 -5.73 6.38 2.69
CA TYR A 24 -4.82 6.45 1.54
C TYR A 24 -5.50 5.88 0.31
N GLN A 25 -5.34 6.53 -0.83
CA GLN A 25 -5.89 6.09 -2.12
C GLN A 25 -4.91 6.39 -3.25
N GLY A 26 -5.00 5.61 -4.33
CA GLY A 26 -4.16 5.75 -5.51
C GLY A 26 -2.95 4.83 -5.51
N ASN A 27 -1.90 5.24 -6.22
CA ASN A 27 -0.68 4.46 -6.34
C ASN A 27 0.21 4.63 -5.10
N LEU A 28 0.26 3.60 -4.27
CA LEU A 28 1.18 3.54 -3.14
C LEU A 28 2.51 2.93 -3.62
N MET A 29 3.61 3.64 -3.38
CA MET A 29 4.94 3.24 -3.84
C MET A 29 5.89 3.05 -2.66
N GLU A 30 6.62 1.94 -2.66
CA GLU A 30 7.65 1.68 -1.67
C GLU A 30 8.91 2.50 -2.00
N LYS A 31 9.45 3.19 -1.01
CA LYS A 31 10.67 4.00 -1.16
C LYS A 31 11.82 3.19 -1.76
N THR A 32 12.04 1.98 -1.26
CA THR A 32 13.10 1.08 -1.71
C THR A 32 12.97 0.69 -3.19
N LYS A 33 11.76 0.63 -3.73
CA LYS A 33 11.52 0.36 -5.13
C LYS A 33 11.74 1.60 -6.00
N VAL A 34 11.26 2.76 -5.53
CA VAL A 34 11.49 4.02 -6.25
C VAL A 34 12.98 4.35 -6.34
N GLU A 35 13.77 4.05 -5.29
CA GLU A 35 15.22 4.24 -5.29
C GLU A 35 15.97 3.31 -6.26
N GLN A 36 15.35 2.21 -6.68
CA GLN A 36 15.92 1.30 -7.69
C GLN A 36 15.61 1.72 -9.12
N LEU A 37 14.79 2.76 -9.31
CA LEU A 37 14.46 3.27 -10.64
C LEU A 37 15.70 3.85 -11.31
N GLN A 38 15.96 3.44 -12.54
CA GLN A 38 17.13 3.86 -13.30
C GLN A 38 16.73 4.30 -14.72
N ALA A 39 17.45 5.28 -15.24
CA ALA A 39 17.32 5.64 -16.65
C ALA A 39 17.70 4.46 -17.54
N GLY A 40 16.97 4.27 -18.64
CA GLY A 40 17.15 3.15 -19.56
C GLY A 40 16.33 1.89 -19.20
N MET A 41 15.62 1.86 -18.06
CA MET A 41 14.66 0.77 -17.78
C MET A 41 13.50 0.79 -18.76
N SER A 42 13.03 -0.39 -19.18
CA SER A 42 11.83 -0.50 -20.02
C SER A 42 10.54 -0.26 -19.20
N LYS A 43 9.45 0.04 -19.88
CA LYS A 43 8.12 0.17 -19.24
C LYS A 43 7.73 -1.08 -18.45
N GLU A 44 8.05 -2.28 -18.99
CA GLU A 44 7.77 -3.53 -18.30
C GLU A 44 8.56 -3.65 -17.00
N GLN A 45 9.84 -3.27 -17.00
CA GLN A 45 10.69 -3.28 -15.81
C GLN A 45 10.17 -2.29 -14.76
N VAL A 46 9.77 -1.09 -15.18
CA VAL A 46 9.15 -0.09 -14.28
C VAL A 46 7.84 -0.63 -13.72
N GLY A 47 6.99 -1.25 -14.56
CA GLY A 47 5.74 -1.85 -14.13
C GLY A 47 5.91 -2.99 -13.12
N GLN A 48 6.98 -3.78 -13.24
CA GLN A 48 7.32 -4.83 -12.26
C GLN A 48 7.90 -4.25 -10.97
N LEU A 49 8.63 -3.15 -11.07
CA LEU A 49 9.32 -2.53 -9.94
C LEU A 49 8.37 -1.71 -9.05
N ILE A 50 7.68 -0.74 -9.62
CA ILE A 50 6.81 0.20 -8.87
C ILE A 50 5.32 0.03 -9.19
N GLY A 51 4.96 -0.91 -10.07
CA GLY A 51 3.59 -1.15 -10.51
C GLY A 51 3.18 -0.28 -11.70
N LEU A 52 1.98 -0.53 -12.19
CA LEU A 52 1.37 0.30 -13.25
C LEU A 52 0.64 1.50 -12.63
N PRO A 53 0.59 2.65 -13.31
CA PRO A 53 -0.21 3.77 -12.84
C PRO A 53 -1.70 3.40 -12.84
N SER A 54 -2.45 3.88 -11.83
CA SER A 54 -3.89 3.61 -11.72
C SER A 54 -4.68 4.22 -12.88
N ILE A 55 -4.17 5.31 -13.44
CA ILE A 55 -4.76 5.99 -14.61
C ILE A 55 -3.66 6.16 -15.65
N GLN A 56 -3.90 5.61 -16.83
CA GLN A 56 -3.03 5.81 -18.00
C GLN A 56 -3.67 6.84 -18.91
N ASP A 57 -2.94 7.92 -19.19
CA ASP A 57 -3.39 8.96 -20.11
C ASP A 57 -3.28 8.44 -21.55
N PRO A 58 -4.38 8.31 -22.29
CA PRO A 58 -4.36 7.84 -23.67
C PRO A 58 -3.70 8.82 -24.65
N PHE A 59 -3.49 10.07 -24.24
CA PHE A 59 -2.88 11.11 -25.06
C PHE A 59 -1.38 11.28 -24.84
N HIS A 60 -0.86 10.76 -23.70
CA HIS A 60 0.55 10.89 -23.32
C HIS A 60 1.17 9.52 -23.03
N HIS A 61 1.38 8.73 -24.08
CA HIS A 61 1.96 7.38 -23.95
C HIS A 61 3.42 7.34 -23.46
N ASN A 62 4.09 8.49 -23.52
CA ASN A 62 5.48 8.68 -23.11
C ASN A 62 5.62 9.08 -21.63
N ARG A 63 4.52 9.04 -20.86
CA ARG A 63 4.49 9.47 -19.46
C ARG A 63 3.57 8.58 -18.64
N TRP A 64 4.04 8.18 -17.47
CA TRP A 64 3.24 7.51 -16.47
C TRP A 64 3.11 8.37 -15.23
N ASP A 65 1.88 8.69 -14.86
CA ASP A 65 1.55 9.55 -13.73
C ASP A 65 0.99 8.70 -12.58
N TYR A 66 1.71 8.68 -11.47
CA TYR A 66 1.33 8.01 -10.24
C TYR A 66 0.79 9.04 -9.27
N THR A 67 -0.51 9.00 -9.01
CA THR A 67 -1.16 9.93 -8.08
C THR A 67 -1.54 9.19 -6.81
N SER A 68 -1.15 9.74 -5.68
CA SER A 68 -1.51 9.24 -4.35
C SER A 68 -2.19 10.33 -3.54
N THR A 69 -3.23 9.97 -2.81
CA THR A 69 -3.93 10.89 -1.93
C THR A 69 -3.95 10.36 -0.51
N GLU A 70 -3.73 11.24 0.46
CA GLU A 70 -3.92 11.00 1.87
C GLU A 70 -4.99 11.93 2.41
N ARG A 71 -6.03 11.38 2.98
CA ARG A 71 -7.02 12.14 3.73
C ARG A 71 -6.72 12.03 5.22
N VAL A 72 -6.21 13.12 5.81
CA VAL A 72 -5.83 13.16 7.22
C VAL A 72 -7.06 13.23 8.11
N GLY A 73 -7.27 12.18 8.85
CA GLY A 73 -8.13 11.97 10.01
C GLY A 73 -9.26 12.97 10.25
N ARG A 74 -9.20 13.62 11.42
CA ARG A 74 -10.27 14.47 11.96
C ARG A 74 -10.48 15.77 11.16
N THR A 75 -9.45 16.32 10.55
CA THR A 75 -9.52 17.60 9.84
C THR A 75 -10.10 17.47 8.43
N GLY A 76 -10.15 16.26 7.88
CA GLY A 76 -10.61 16.00 6.52
C GLY A 76 -9.73 16.62 5.43
N LYS A 77 -8.56 17.17 5.77
CA LYS A 77 -7.64 17.73 4.79
C LYS A 77 -7.11 16.60 3.90
N THR A 78 -7.15 16.81 2.59
CA THR A 78 -6.59 15.88 1.62
C THR A 78 -5.27 16.43 1.12
N GLN A 79 -4.22 15.62 1.20
CA GLN A 79 -2.94 15.86 0.57
C GLN A 79 -2.87 15.02 -0.70
N ILE A 80 -2.37 15.60 -1.77
CA ILE A 80 -2.18 14.92 -3.06
C ILE A 80 -0.70 14.97 -3.38
N LYS A 81 -0.14 13.83 -3.77
CA LYS A 81 1.23 13.72 -4.25
C LYS A 81 1.23 13.05 -5.61
N ASN A 82 1.99 13.62 -6.52
CA ASN A 82 2.15 13.12 -7.87
C ASN A 82 3.61 12.77 -8.11
N PHE A 83 3.83 11.61 -8.67
CA PHE A 83 5.13 11.15 -9.13
C PHE A 83 5.00 10.74 -10.58
N THR A 84 5.87 11.26 -11.44
CA THR A 84 5.79 11.07 -12.88
C THR A 84 7.07 10.46 -13.41
N VAL A 85 6.94 9.41 -14.21
CA VAL A 85 8.04 8.76 -14.94
C VAL A 85 7.88 9.08 -16.43
N TYR A 86 8.95 9.58 -17.04
CA TYR A 86 8.99 9.94 -18.45
C TYR A 86 9.75 8.89 -19.25
N PHE A 87 9.20 8.55 -20.42
CA PHE A 87 9.75 7.54 -21.31
C PHE A 87 10.06 8.17 -22.67
N GLU A 88 11.11 7.70 -23.29
CA GLU A 88 11.44 7.94 -24.69
C GLU A 88 11.81 6.60 -25.33
N ASN A 89 11.15 6.27 -26.43
CA ASN A 89 11.26 4.95 -27.07
C ASN A 89 11.03 3.79 -26.08
N ASP A 90 10.03 3.93 -25.20
CA ASP A 90 9.66 2.97 -24.16
C ASP A 90 10.72 2.74 -23.05
N LEU A 91 11.75 3.57 -23.02
CA LEU A 91 12.79 3.56 -21.99
C LEU A 91 12.67 4.79 -21.08
N VAL A 92 12.93 4.61 -19.78
CA VAL A 92 12.93 5.69 -18.80
C VAL A 92 14.03 6.70 -19.11
N THR A 93 13.68 7.95 -19.21
CA THR A 93 14.63 9.06 -19.37
C THR A 93 14.83 9.83 -18.08
N LYS A 94 13.74 10.12 -17.36
CA LYS A 94 13.74 10.84 -16.10
C LYS A 94 12.47 10.56 -15.31
N TRP A 95 12.49 10.92 -14.06
CA TRP A 95 11.31 10.94 -13.19
C TRP A 95 11.36 12.16 -12.28
N ASP A 96 10.20 12.58 -11.81
CA ASP A 96 10.06 13.76 -10.95
C ASP A 96 8.81 13.65 -10.09
N GLY A 97 8.77 14.39 -8.98
CA GLY A 97 7.61 14.48 -8.12
C GLY A 97 7.80 13.95 -6.72
N ASN A 98 6.69 13.84 -6.00
CA ASN A 98 6.66 13.41 -4.60
C ASN A 98 5.68 12.25 -4.40
N TYR A 99 5.98 11.40 -3.43
CA TYR A 99 5.15 10.26 -3.02
C TYR A 99 5.13 10.12 -1.48
N PHE A 100 4.24 9.26 -0.94
CA PHE A 100 4.11 9.04 0.51
C PHE A 100 4.97 7.86 0.97
N ALA A 101 6.28 8.03 0.96
CA ALA A 101 7.23 6.96 1.21
C ALA A 101 7.11 6.28 2.58
N GLU A 102 6.88 7.06 3.65
CA GLU A 102 6.83 6.50 5.02
C GLU A 102 5.57 5.67 5.25
N GLN A 103 4.44 6.13 4.76
CA GLN A 103 3.17 5.42 4.90
C GLN A 103 3.14 4.17 4.03
N ASP A 104 3.73 4.23 2.85
CA ASP A 104 3.82 3.11 1.92
C ASP A 104 4.64 1.95 2.53
N GLU A 105 5.75 2.25 3.21
CA GLU A 105 6.52 1.24 3.94
C GLU A 105 5.72 0.58 5.06
N GLN A 106 4.96 1.36 5.82
CA GLN A 106 4.13 0.80 6.90
C GLN A 106 3.01 -0.07 6.36
N LEU A 107 2.36 0.36 5.27
CA LEU A 107 1.33 -0.43 4.60
C LEU A 107 1.89 -1.72 4.01
N ALA A 108 3.06 -1.68 3.37
CA ALA A 108 3.74 -2.85 2.85
C ALA A 108 4.16 -3.82 3.96
N LYS A 109 4.70 -3.32 5.08
CA LYS A 109 5.03 -4.13 6.27
C LYS A 109 3.79 -4.76 6.89
N ASN A 110 2.69 -4.01 7.00
CA ASN A 110 1.44 -4.52 7.53
C ASN A 110 0.78 -5.53 6.58
N ALA A 111 0.78 -5.30 5.28
CA ALA A 111 0.30 -6.24 4.29
C ALA A 111 1.10 -7.56 4.35
N ASN A 112 2.42 -7.50 4.39
CA ASN A 112 3.27 -8.68 4.54
C ASN A 112 3.04 -9.40 5.87
N LYS A 113 2.74 -8.69 6.96
CA LYS A 113 2.42 -9.29 8.25
C LYS A 113 1.07 -10.02 8.23
N ILE A 114 0.07 -9.47 7.57
CA ILE A 114 -1.28 -10.02 7.48
C ILE A 114 -1.32 -11.16 6.47
N PHE A 115 -0.83 -10.94 5.25
CA PHE A 115 -0.88 -11.90 4.15
C PHE A 115 0.24 -12.94 4.20
N GLY A 116 1.45 -12.55 4.65
CA GLY A 116 2.60 -13.47 4.77
C GLY A 116 2.41 -14.58 5.81
N GLN A 117 1.60 -14.34 6.86
CA GLN A 117 1.26 -15.39 7.84
C GLN A 117 0.27 -16.41 7.25
N ASN A 118 -0.61 -16.00 6.36
CA ASN A 118 -1.56 -16.90 5.71
C ASN A 118 -0.87 -17.79 4.66
N LEU A 119 0.06 -17.25 3.88
CA LEU A 119 0.87 -18.00 2.92
C LEU A 119 1.73 -19.10 3.58
N ARG A 120 2.22 -18.88 4.80
CA ARG A 120 2.96 -19.90 5.57
C ARG A 120 2.06 -21.01 6.09
N LYS A 121 0.80 -20.73 6.40
CA LYS A 121 -0.16 -21.76 6.83
C LYS A 121 -0.55 -22.69 5.69
N ASP A 122 -0.73 -22.17 4.49
CA ASP A 122 -1.11 -22.97 3.32
C ASP A 122 0.05 -23.88 2.87
N LYS A 123 1.30 -23.41 2.94
CA LYS A 123 2.48 -24.25 2.66
C LYS A 123 2.65 -25.39 3.65
N LYS A 124 2.24 -25.21 4.92
CA LYS A 124 2.35 -26.25 5.94
C LYS A 124 1.21 -27.27 5.85
N LYS A 125 0.10 -26.95 5.20
CA LYS A 125 -1.03 -27.84 4.98
C LYS A 125 -0.87 -28.73 3.75
N ASN A 126 -0.14 -28.29 2.73
CA ASN A 126 0.11 -29.05 1.50
C ASN A 126 1.43 -29.85 1.49
N GLY A 127 2.22 -29.80 2.59
CA GLY A 127 3.47 -30.52 2.70
C GLY A 127 3.43 -31.80 3.58
N GLY A 128 2.25 -32.27 3.94
CA GLY A 128 2.08 -33.43 4.79
C GLY A 128 1.22 -34.50 4.14
N GLY A 129 1.78 -35.26 3.27
CA GLY A 129 1.14 -36.43 2.68
C GLY A 129 1.87 -36.81 1.40
N ASP A 130 2.77 -37.66 1.46
CA ASP A 130 2.76 -39.06 1.16
C ASP A 130 4.19 -39.58 0.97
N SER A 131 4.65 -40.40 1.83
CA SER A 131 5.72 -41.33 1.58
C SER A 131 5.47 -42.55 2.49
N SER A 132 4.67 -43.45 2.01
CA SER A 132 4.67 -44.82 2.42
C SER A 132 4.35 -45.68 1.21
N ASP A 133 5.33 -46.46 0.94
CA ASP A 133 5.20 -47.92 0.88
C ASP A 133 5.10 -48.55 -0.48
N SER A 134 6.07 -49.34 -0.71
CA SER A 134 6.08 -50.74 -1.15
C SER A 134 7.50 -51.07 -1.66
N GLY A 135 8.29 -51.97 -1.21
CA GLY A 135 8.04 -53.31 -0.62
C GLY A 135 7.81 -54.36 -1.70
N GLU A 136 8.81 -55.11 -1.99
CA GLU A 136 8.96 -56.33 -2.79
C GLU A 136 9.42 -56.14 -4.21
#